data_311e706aee8244f57b5a66dca4dccc2f
#
_entry.id   311e706aee8244f57b5a66dca4dccc2f
#
_cell.length_a   1.000
_cell.length_b   1.000
_cell.length_c   1.000
_cell.angle_alpha   90.00
_cell.angle_beta   90.00
_cell.angle_gamma   90.00
#
_symmetry.space_group_name_H-M   'P 1'
#
loop_
_entity.id
_entity.type
_entity.pdbx_description
1 polymer ?
#
loop_
_entity_poly.entity_id
_entity_poly.type
_entity_poly.pdbx_seq_one_letter_code
_entity_poly.pdbx_strand_id
1 'polypeptide(L)'
;GADYLSIWFNSDQNTRIQTEYYIEQTGSQTNLVKQLIENPVVDPKKAYCERYDIQRNCKPMIIVENVTDFQVVLRDSTGNELTSVGLSSAEAIANQDKVHTAEIYVTVRSPNELYKTSKITKILNHNFTLQKNDQYHRETFYLSVYLRNLIKI
;
A
#
# COMPACT_ATOMS: atom_id res chain seq x y z
N GLY A 1 -11.00 3.14 7.67
CA GLY A 1 -9.71 2.53 8.00
C GLY A 1 -8.76 2.67 6.83
N ALA A 2 -7.47 2.53 7.09
CA ALA A 2 -6.47 2.56 6.05
C ALA A 2 -6.41 1.21 5.32
N ASP A 3 -6.12 1.25 4.04
CA ASP A 3 -5.98 0.04 3.24
C ASP A 3 -4.61 -0.63 3.46
N TYR A 4 -4.52 -1.82 2.95
CA TYR A 4 -3.33 -2.64 2.92
C TYR A 4 -3.11 -3.08 1.47
N LEU A 5 -1.92 -2.86 0.94
CA LEU A 5 -1.56 -3.27 -0.42
C LEU A 5 -0.48 -4.34 -0.36
N SER A 6 -0.73 -5.46 -1.01
CA SER A 6 0.24 -6.54 -1.17
C SER A 6 0.46 -6.84 -2.65
N ILE A 7 1.72 -6.81 -3.06
CA ILE A 7 2.13 -7.09 -4.44
C ILE A 7 3.06 -8.30 -4.43
N TRP A 8 2.76 -9.28 -5.26
CA TRP A 8 3.49 -10.52 -5.38
C TRP A 8 4.24 -10.61 -6.70
N PHE A 9 5.47 -11.10 -6.65
CA PHE A 9 6.20 -11.49 -7.86
C PHE A 9 7.06 -12.74 -7.59
N ASN A 10 7.37 -13.47 -8.64
CA ASN A 10 8.28 -14.60 -8.54
C ASN A 10 9.69 -14.10 -8.87
N SER A 11 10.64 -14.31 -7.96
CA SER A 11 12.04 -13.96 -8.16
C SER A 11 12.77 -15.05 -8.98
N ASP A 12 12.31 -16.27 -8.83
CA ASP A 12 12.74 -17.48 -9.57
C ASP A 12 11.60 -18.51 -9.55
N GLN A 13 11.83 -19.71 -10.07
CA GLN A 13 10.79 -20.74 -10.14
C GLN A 13 10.24 -21.18 -8.78
N ASN A 14 10.96 -20.92 -7.68
CA ASN A 14 10.67 -21.47 -6.37
C ASN A 14 10.49 -20.42 -5.28
N THR A 15 10.77 -19.16 -5.57
CA THR A 15 10.71 -18.08 -4.57
C THR A 15 9.69 -17.02 -4.95
N ARG A 16 8.73 -16.82 -4.09
CA ARG A 16 7.76 -15.72 -4.21
C ARG A 16 8.13 -14.61 -3.24
N ILE A 17 8.23 -13.40 -3.76
CA ILE A 17 8.44 -12.19 -2.99
C ILE A 17 7.12 -11.44 -2.89
N GLN A 18 6.78 -11.07 -1.68
CA GLN A 18 5.65 -10.21 -1.37
C GLN A 18 6.15 -8.87 -0.87
N THR A 19 5.71 -7.80 -1.51
CA THR A 19 5.91 -6.44 -1.00
C THR A 19 4.61 -5.94 -0.41
N GLU A 20 4.65 -5.55 0.84
CA GLU A 20 3.51 -5.04 1.58
C GLU A 20 3.67 -3.55 1.85
N TYR A 21 2.55 -2.83 1.75
CA TYR A 21 2.44 -1.42 2.12
C TYR A 21 1.25 -1.28 3.07
N TYR A 22 1.49 -0.71 4.24
CA TYR A 22 0.48 -0.53 5.27
C TYR A 22 0.79 0.65 6.17
N ILE A 23 -0.21 1.10 6.93
CA ILE A 23 -0.01 2.12 7.95
C ILE A 23 0.36 1.46 9.28
N GLU A 24 1.47 1.92 9.87
CA GLU A 24 1.93 1.54 11.20
C GLU A 24 1.90 2.74 12.12
N GLN A 25 1.39 2.53 13.32
CA GLN A 25 1.43 3.54 14.38
C GLN A 25 2.58 3.24 15.34
N THR A 26 3.49 4.20 15.47
CA THR A 26 4.59 4.13 16.42
C THR A 26 4.49 5.34 17.38
N GLY A 27 4.01 5.09 18.59
CA GLY A 27 3.70 6.18 19.55
C GLY A 27 2.58 7.07 19.03
N SER A 28 2.84 8.37 18.89
CA SER A 28 1.91 9.35 18.33
C SER A 28 2.03 9.54 16.81
N GLN A 29 3.02 8.93 16.17
CA GLN A 29 3.24 8.99 14.73
C GLN A 29 2.55 7.83 14.03
N THR A 30 2.02 8.15 12.85
CA THR A 30 1.44 7.18 11.94
C THR A 30 2.21 7.24 10.63
N ASN A 31 2.76 6.12 10.19
CA ASN A 31 3.69 6.09 9.07
C ASN A 31 3.23 5.09 8.02
N LEU A 32 3.47 5.37 6.74
CA LEU A 32 3.36 4.38 5.68
C LEU A 32 4.65 3.57 5.64
N VAL A 33 4.49 2.27 5.79
CA VAL A 33 5.58 1.30 5.89
C VAL A 33 5.57 0.39 4.68
N LYS A 34 6.76 0.08 4.19
CA LYS A 34 7.01 -0.98 3.21
C LYS A 34 7.73 -2.13 3.87
N GLN A 35 7.30 -3.34 3.60
CA GLN A 35 7.99 -4.56 4.03
C GLN A 35 8.10 -5.55 2.88
N LEU A 36 9.26 -6.16 2.73
CA LEU A 36 9.44 -7.33 1.87
C LEU A 36 9.30 -8.60 2.71
N ILE A 37 8.49 -9.51 2.23
CA ILE A 37 8.31 -10.83 2.82
C ILE A 37 8.72 -11.84 1.78
N GLU A 38 9.68 -12.66 2.11
CA GLU A 38 10.06 -13.80 1.32
C GLU A 38 9.28 -15.03 1.77
N ASN A 39 8.63 -15.70 0.84
CA ASN A 39 8.02 -17.00 1.09
C ASN A 39 8.93 -18.07 0.50
N PRO A 40 9.87 -18.60 1.28
CA PRO A 40 10.78 -19.61 0.81
C PRO A 40 10.01 -20.91 0.66
N VAL A 41 9.95 -21.40 -0.56
CA VAL A 41 9.35 -22.71 -0.79
C VAL A 41 10.41 -23.82 -0.72
N VAL A 42 11.70 -23.55 -0.91
CA VAL A 42 12.63 -24.63 -1.21
C VAL A 42 14.03 -24.54 -0.60
N ASP A 43 14.60 -23.40 -0.33
CA ASP A 43 15.96 -23.35 0.22
C ASP A 43 16.11 -22.32 1.34
N PRO A 44 15.95 -22.75 2.61
CA PRO A 44 16.15 -21.89 3.75
C PRO A 44 17.61 -21.40 3.91
N LYS A 45 18.55 -21.96 3.14
CA LYS A 45 19.98 -21.57 3.23
C LYS A 45 20.35 -20.39 2.34
N LYS A 46 19.44 -19.97 1.46
CA LYS A 46 19.68 -18.84 0.54
C LYS A 46 18.44 -17.95 0.44
N ALA A 47 18.03 -17.40 1.56
CA ALA A 47 16.95 -16.41 1.58
C ALA A 47 17.24 -15.27 0.59
N TYR A 48 16.20 -14.82 -0.12
CA TYR A 48 16.33 -13.75 -1.12
C TYR A 48 17.02 -12.50 -0.53
N CYS A 49 16.66 -12.15 0.69
CA CYS A 49 17.22 -11.03 1.40
C CYS A 49 18.71 -11.18 1.74
N GLU A 50 19.16 -12.39 2.03
CA GLU A 50 20.58 -12.68 2.27
C GLU A 50 21.37 -12.76 0.96
N ARG A 51 20.81 -13.45 -0.03
CA ARG A 51 21.45 -13.67 -1.32
C ARG A 51 21.77 -12.40 -2.09
N TYR A 52 20.93 -11.38 -1.97
CA TYR A 52 21.10 -10.12 -2.69
C TYR A 52 21.57 -8.96 -1.80
N ASP A 53 21.98 -9.26 -0.55
CA ASP A 53 22.37 -8.24 0.44
C ASP A 53 21.34 -7.11 0.62
N ILE A 54 20.04 -7.47 0.51
CA ILE A 54 18.95 -6.54 0.67
C ILE A 54 18.21 -6.71 2.01
N GLN A 55 18.95 -7.15 3.04
CA GLN A 55 18.38 -7.31 4.39
C GLN A 55 17.63 -6.08 4.90
N ARG A 56 18.03 -4.89 4.45
CA ARG A 56 17.33 -3.64 4.78
C ARG A 56 15.87 -3.65 4.30
N ASN A 57 15.60 -4.30 3.16
CA ASN A 57 14.27 -4.34 2.56
C ASN A 57 13.37 -5.43 3.15
N CYS A 58 13.93 -6.39 3.89
CA CYS A 58 13.16 -7.45 4.56
C CYS A 58 12.67 -7.03 5.94
N LYS A 59 13.15 -5.93 6.47
CA LYS A 59 12.61 -5.29 7.68
C LYS A 59 11.59 -4.23 7.28
N PRO A 60 10.58 -3.99 8.12
CA PRO A 60 9.69 -2.85 7.93
C PRO A 60 10.49 -1.57 7.77
N MET A 61 10.19 -0.80 6.73
CA MET A 61 10.86 0.45 6.43
C MET A 61 9.83 1.56 6.27
N ILE A 62 9.96 2.62 7.05
CA ILE A 62 9.13 3.81 6.89
C ILE A 62 9.50 4.48 5.57
N ILE A 63 8.51 4.65 4.70
CA ILE A 63 8.66 5.33 3.40
C ILE A 63 8.04 6.72 3.39
N VAL A 64 6.99 6.93 4.18
CA VAL A 64 6.38 8.24 4.37
C VAL A 64 5.97 8.39 5.83
N GLU A 65 6.38 9.48 6.47
CA GLU A 65 6.00 9.82 7.84
C GLU A 65 4.71 10.65 7.89
N ASN A 66 4.04 10.62 9.05
CA ASN A 66 2.84 11.40 9.33
C ASN A 66 1.67 11.14 8.36
N VAL A 67 1.53 9.92 7.88
CA VAL A 67 0.42 9.50 7.02
C VAL A 67 -0.83 9.34 7.88
N THR A 68 -1.91 9.99 7.49
CA THR A 68 -3.20 9.92 8.19
C THR A 68 -4.24 9.09 7.48
N ASP A 69 -4.02 8.81 6.18
CA ASP A 69 -4.89 7.97 5.38
C ASP A 69 -4.12 7.36 4.21
N PHE A 70 -4.39 6.11 3.90
CA PHE A 70 -3.84 5.36 2.78
C PHE A 70 -4.95 4.52 2.17
N GLN A 71 -5.25 4.76 0.90
CA GLN A 71 -6.32 4.07 0.17
C GLN A 71 -5.80 3.55 -1.15
N VAL A 72 -6.27 2.37 -1.54
CA VAL A 72 -5.95 1.72 -2.80
C VAL A 72 -7.23 1.32 -3.50
N VAL A 73 -7.37 1.73 -4.75
CA VAL A 73 -8.47 1.34 -5.61
C VAL A 73 -7.92 0.53 -6.78
N LEU A 74 -8.42 -0.66 -6.95
CA LEU A 74 -8.03 -1.55 -8.03
C LEU A 74 -9.10 -1.54 -9.12
N ARG A 75 -8.69 -1.45 -10.38
CA ARG A 75 -9.61 -1.42 -11.53
C ARG A 75 -9.24 -2.47 -12.55
N ASP A 76 -10.25 -2.98 -13.24
CA ASP A 76 -10.09 -3.85 -14.40
C ASP A 76 -9.70 -3.07 -15.67
N SER A 77 -9.53 -3.77 -16.78
CA SER A 77 -9.16 -3.18 -18.08
C SER A 77 -10.25 -2.27 -18.67
N THR A 78 -11.47 -2.36 -18.19
CA THR A 78 -12.61 -1.52 -18.62
C THR A 78 -12.83 -0.32 -17.69
N GLY A 79 -12.02 -0.21 -16.62
CA GLY A 79 -12.08 0.87 -15.65
C GLY A 79 -13.04 0.63 -14.48
N ASN A 80 -13.69 -0.53 -14.41
CA ASN A 80 -14.56 -0.86 -13.28
C ASN A 80 -13.74 -1.14 -12.03
N GLU A 81 -14.24 -0.68 -10.89
CA GLU A 81 -13.63 -0.95 -9.60
C GLU A 81 -13.82 -2.42 -9.19
N LEU A 82 -12.73 -3.00 -8.71
CA LEU A 82 -12.70 -4.34 -8.15
C LEU A 82 -12.72 -4.21 -6.61
N THR A 83 -13.88 -4.41 -6.01
CA THR A 83 -14.08 -4.22 -4.56
C THR A 83 -13.60 -5.38 -3.71
N SER A 84 -13.37 -6.54 -4.31
CA SER A 84 -12.87 -7.73 -3.63
C SER A 84 -11.71 -8.32 -4.42
N VAL A 85 -10.49 -8.07 -3.94
CA VAL A 85 -9.25 -8.62 -4.51
C VAL A 85 -8.39 -9.13 -3.36
N GLY A 86 -7.92 -10.36 -3.46
CA GLY A 86 -7.10 -10.94 -2.39
C GLY A 86 -7.18 -12.46 -2.33
N LEU A 87 -6.94 -13.01 -1.16
CA LEU A 87 -6.94 -14.46 -0.91
C LEU A 87 -8.13 -14.96 -0.08
N SER A 88 -9.06 -14.08 0.25
CA SER A 88 -10.14 -14.37 1.21
C SER A 88 -11.29 -15.21 0.64
N SER A 89 -11.46 -15.24 -0.68
CA SER A 89 -12.54 -15.98 -1.35
C SER A 89 -12.15 -16.37 -2.77
N ALA A 90 -12.88 -17.30 -3.37
CA ALA A 90 -12.68 -17.69 -4.76
C ALA A 90 -12.89 -16.50 -5.73
N GLU A 91 -13.86 -15.62 -5.43
CA GLU A 91 -14.09 -14.41 -6.20
C GLU A 91 -12.91 -13.43 -6.09
N ALA A 92 -12.41 -13.20 -4.88
CA ALA A 92 -11.27 -12.33 -4.65
C ALA A 92 -10.01 -12.83 -5.38
N ILE A 93 -9.78 -14.14 -5.39
CA ILE A 93 -8.68 -14.77 -6.12
C ILE A 93 -8.86 -14.59 -7.64
N ALA A 94 -10.06 -14.82 -8.16
CA ALA A 94 -10.37 -14.64 -9.58
C ALA A 94 -10.23 -13.19 -10.04
N ASN A 95 -10.50 -12.24 -9.15
CA ASN A 95 -10.34 -10.81 -9.44
C ASN A 95 -8.88 -10.35 -9.49
N GLN A 96 -7.95 -11.05 -8.88
CA GLN A 96 -6.52 -10.73 -8.98
C GLN A 96 -6.03 -10.69 -10.43
N ASP A 97 -6.48 -11.62 -11.25
CA ASP A 97 -6.10 -11.70 -12.66
C ASP A 97 -6.74 -10.60 -13.53
N LYS A 98 -7.73 -9.90 -13.02
CA LYS A 98 -8.43 -8.81 -13.71
C LYS A 98 -7.84 -7.43 -13.41
N VAL A 99 -7.03 -7.31 -12.36
CA VAL A 99 -6.46 -6.02 -11.99
C VAL A 99 -5.59 -5.46 -13.10
N HIS A 100 -5.93 -4.30 -13.60
CA HIS A 100 -5.22 -3.61 -14.68
C HIS A 100 -4.58 -2.31 -14.19
N THR A 101 -5.25 -1.61 -13.28
CA THR A 101 -4.79 -0.33 -12.74
C THR A 101 -4.93 -0.32 -11.23
N ALA A 102 -3.94 0.23 -10.55
CA ALA A 102 -4.02 0.58 -9.13
C ALA A 102 -3.97 2.10 -8.97
N GLU A 103 -4.96 2.66 -8.29
CA GLU A 103 -5.00 4.07 -7.88
C GLU A 103 -4.67 4.14 -6.39
N ILE A 104 -3.71 4.97 -6.04
CA ILE A 104 -3.16 5.07 -4.70
C ILE A 104 -3.37 6.49 -4.19
N TYR A 105 -3.97 6.62 -3.02
CA TYR A 105 -4.20 7.89 -2.32
C TYR A 105 -3.45 7.85 -1.00
N VAL A 106 -2.59 8.82 -0.77
CA VAL A 106 -1.83 8.98 0.48
C VAL A 106 -2.09 10.37 1.03
N THR A 107 -2.67 10.45 2.21
CA THR A 107 -2.87 11.72 2.90
C THR A 107 -1.86 11.87 4.02
N VAL A 108 -1.10 12.95 3.97
CA VAL A 108 -0.10 13.30 4.98
C VAL A 108 -0.55 14.53 5.76
N ARG A 109 -0.09 14.65 6.99
CA ARG A 109 -0.26 15.87 7.80
C ARG A 109 1.09 16.50 8.11
N SER A 110 1.08 17.78 8.42
CA SER A 110 2.25 18.46 9.00
C SER A 110 2.67 17.77 10.32
N PRO A 111 3.98 17.69 10.62
CA PRO A 111 4.45 17.09 11.88
C PRO A 111 3.99 17.90 13.10
N ASN A 112 3.83 19.20 12.95
CA ASN A 112 3.40 20.12 13.99
C ASN A 112 2.10 20.82 13.60
N GLU A 113 1.38 21.34 14.58
CA GLU A 113 0.24 22.21 14.38
C GLU A 113 0.69 23.51 13.71
N LEU A 114 0.11 23.81 12.54
CA LEU A 114 0.44 25.01 11.76
C LEU A 114 -0.58 26.14 11.91
N TYR A 115 -1.78 25.81 12.39
CA TYR A 115 -2.86 26.79 12.52
C TYR A 115 -3.04 27.17 13.99
N LYS A 116 -3.27 28.45 14.25
CA LYS A 116 -3.56 28.94 15.61
C LYS A 116 -4.92 28.51 16.14
N THR A 117 -5.85 28.22 15.24
CA THR A 117 -7.19 27.73 15.54
C THR A 117 -7.48 26.50 14.71
N SER A 118 -8.33 25.62 15.23
CA SER A 118 -8.76 24.41 14.52
C SER A 118 -9.43 24.79 13.21
N LYS A 119 -9.06 24.05 12.14
CA LYS A 119 -9.66 24.14 10.81
C LYS A 119 -10.31 22.83 10.44
N ILE A 120 -11.43 22.91 9.74
CA ILE A 120 -12.04 21.74 9.11
C ILE A 120 -11.30 21.49 7.81
N THR A 121 -10.53 20.40 7.76
CA THR A 121 -9.89 19.93 6.56
C THR A 121 -10.73 18.80 5.97
N LYS A 122 -11.16 18.99 4.72
CA LYS A 122 -11.82 17.93 3.95
C LYS A 122 -10.76 17.15 3.20
N ILE A 123 -10.67 15.87 3.50
CA ILE A 123 -9.76 14.95 2.84
C ILE A 123 -10.60 14.21 1.80
N LEU A 124 -10.36 14.52 0.52
CA LEU A 124 -10.94 13.79 -0.58
C LEU A 124 -10.21 12.45 -0.71
N ASN A 125 -10.97 11.42 -0.57
CA ASN A 125 -10.53 10.08 -0.83
C ASN A 125 -11.59 9.42 -1.73
N HIS A 126 -11.28 8.30 -2.34
CA HIS A 126 -12.02 7.73 -3.46
C HIS A 126 -13.56 7.73 -3.31
N ASN A 127 -14.08 7.33 -2.17
CA ASN A 127 -15.53 7.14 -1.96
C ASN A 127 -16.14 8.02 -0.87
N PHE A 128 -15.34 8.76 -0.12
CA PHE A 128 -15.85 9.55 0.99
C PHE A 128 -14.95 10.74 1.32
N THR A 129 -15.52 11.70 1.94
CA THR A 129 -14.81 12.87 2.45
C THR A 129 -14.64 12.69 3.95
N LEU A 130 -13.41 12.52 4.39
CA LEU A 130 -13.07 12.61 5.81
C LEU A 130 -13.00 14.08 6.20
N GLN A 131 -13.60 14.39 7.35
CA GLN A 131 -13.45 15.72 7.97
C GLN A 131 -12.58 15.59 9.21
N LYS A 132 -11.56 16.44 9.28
CA LYS A 132 -10.74 16.60 10.48
C LYS A 132 -10.83 18.04 10.94
N ASN A 133 -11.09 18.22 12.23
CA ASN A 133 -11.15 19.55 12.86
C ASN A 133 -10.00 19.66 13.86
N ASP A 134 -8.87 20.10 13.37
CA ASP A 134 -7.66 20.28 14.16
C ASP A 134 -6.75 21.37 13.56
N GLN A 135 -5.55 21.51 14.10
CA GLN A 135 -4.60 22.58 13.74
C GLN A 135 -3.53 22.10 12.75
N TYR A 136 -3.66 20.89 12.21
CA TYR A 136 -2.69 20.33 11.26
C TYR A 136 -3.05 20.69 9.82
N HIS A 137 -2.02 20.95 9.02
CA HIS A 137 -2.15 20.98 7.57
C HIS A 137 -2.13 19.56 7.00
N ARG A 138 -2.97 19.29 5.99
CA ARG A 138 -3.04 17.98 5.30
C ARG A 138 -3.07 18.16 3.81
N GLU A 139 -2.40 17.24 3.13
CA GLU A 139 -2.41 17.11 1.68
C GLU A 139 -2.60 15.66 1.28
N THR A 140 -3.36 15.44 0.21
CA THR A 140 -3.56 14.13 -0.39
C THR A 140 -2.82 14.05 -1.72
N PHE A 141 -1.96 13.04 -1.85
CA PHE A 141 -1.26 12.71 -3.08
C PHE A 141 -1.99 11.55 -3.75
N TYR A 142 -2.10 11.63 -5.07
CA TYR A 142 -2.73 10.65 -5.92
C TYR A 142 -1.75 10.12 -6.95
N LEU A 143 -1.73 8.80 -7.13
CA LEU A 143 -0.93 8.11 -8.14
C LEU A 143 -1.78 7.03 -8.80
N SER A 144 -1.77 6.97 -10.12
CA SER A 144 -2.34 5.86 -10.90
C SER A 144 -1.25 5.08 -11.58
N VAL A 145 -1.24 3.77 -11.41
CA VAL A 145 -0.22 2.85 -11.92
C VAL A 145 -0.88 1.78 -12.78
N TYR A 146 -0.40 1.64 -14.02
CA TYR A 146 -0.76 0.50 -14.87
C TYR A 146 0.09 -0.71 -14.53
N LEU A 147 -0.57 -1.84 -14.27
CA LEU A 147 0.08 -3.11 -13.96
C LEU A 147 0.28 -3.90 -15.27
N ARG A 148 1.43 -3.70 -15.90
CA ARG A 148 1.72 -4.28 -17.24
C ARG A 148 2.01 -5.78 -17.24
N ASN A 149 2.27 -6.39 -16.09
CA ASN A 149 2.80 -7.76 -16.00
C ASN A 149 1.75 -8.85 -15.76
N LEU A 150 0.49 -8.57 -16.05
CA LEU A 150 -0.58 -9.57 -15.99
C LEU A 150 -0.77 -10.34 -17.31
N ILE A 151 0.17 -10.24 -18.24
CA ILE A 151 0.14 -11.07 -19.45
C ILE A 151 0.63 -12.46 -19.03
N LYS A 152 -0.30 -13.38 -18.86
CA LYS A 152 0.02 -14.80 -18.90
C LYS A 152 0.41 -15.12 -20.36
N ILE A 153 1.68 -15.40 -20.59
CA ILE A 153 2.14 -16.07 -21.79
C ILE A 153 1.91 -17.57 -21.62
#